data_ae1ca7a1e7fe8d788ae936148a25fdba
#
_entry.id   ae1ca7a1e7fe8d788ae936148a25fdba
#
_cell.length_a   1.000
_cell.length_b   1.000
_cell.length_c   1.000
_cell.angle_alpha   90.00
_cell.angle_beta   90.00
_cell.angle_gamma   90.00
#
_symmetry.space_group_name_H-M   'P 1'
#
loop_
_entity.id
_entity.type
_entity.pdbx_description
1 polymer ?
#
loop_
_entity_poly.entity_id
_entity_poly.type
_entity_poly.pdbx_seq_one_letter_code
_entity_poly.pdbx_strand_id
1 'polypeptide(L)'
;MANLSIVIVPAKKLSNGRHRVRIAVAHRSQTRYISTQFILDSANQMKNGRVVKHENAANINACLRKLINEYEEILSSIHYQSTISCTELIHVITREQQKKGITFNTVVKEYLSMMEADDRKKSHKLYNIACAKFLKHMKGDFPLVQLSPTHIQSFADVMKAEGLKETSIRIYLTLIKVILNYARKMNYVTYLVHPFVLFKMPVSNIRELDLSVDELKKIRDVKLFKSVHIMARDIFMLTYYLGGINLRDLMEYDFTKGNCMRYIRHKTRN
;
A
#
# COMPACT_ATOMS: atom_id res chain seq x y z
N MET A 1 7.87 29.58 -17.97
CA MET A 1 7.36 28.22 -18.05
C MET A 1 8.45 27.30 -18.58
N ALA A 2 8.56 26.08 -18.09
CA ALA A 2 9.49 25.11 -18.65
C ALA A 2 8.98 24.60 -20.01
N ASN A 3 9.88 24.35 -20.94
CA ASN A 3 9.57 23.80 -22.26
C ASN A 3 10.19 22.42 -22.42
N LEU A 4 9.43 21.48 -22.99
CA LEU A 4 9.86 20.11 -23.24
C LEU A 4 10.08 19.87 -24.72
N SER A 5 11.14 19.15 -25.06
CA SER A 5 11.40 18.74 -26.45
C SER A 5 12.12 17.39 -26.51
N ILE A 6 11.84 16.62 -27.58
CA ILE A 6 12.50 15.34 -27.83
C ILE A 6 13.77 15.60 -28.63
N VAL A 7 14.90 15.14 -28.09
CA VAL A 7 16.21 15.40 -28.68
C VAL A 7 17.13 14.18 -28.60
N ILE A 8 18.09 14.17 -29.52
CA ILE A 8 19.34 13.43 -29.39
C ILE A 8 20.45 14.46 -29.14
N VAL A 9 21.37 14.13 -28.23
CA VAL A 9 22.59 14.90 -28.00
C VAL A 9 23.73 14.20 -28.74
N PRO A 10 24.15 14.67 -29.93
CA PRO A 10 25.12 13.96 -30.79
C PRO A 10 26.44 13.66 -30.08
N ALA A 11 26.88 14.57 -29.21
CA ALA A 11 28.12 14.42 -28.44
C ALA A 11 28.05 13.34 -27.36
N LYS A 12 26.86 12.92 -26.94
CA LYS A 12 26.63 11.91 -25.87
C LYS A 12 26.29 10.56 -26.48
N LYS A 13 27.26 9.89 -27.10
CA LYS A 13 27.14 8.53 -27.61
C LYS A 13 27.25 7.52 -26.48
N LEU A 14 26.58 6.39 -26.63
CA LEU A 14 26.76 5.20 -25.78
C LEU A 14 28.08 4.50 -26.18
N SER A 15 28.59 3.61 -25.33
CA SER A 15 29.83 2.86 -25.60
C SER A 15 29.82 2.07 -26.91
N ASN A 16 28.63 1.69 -27.39
CA ASN A 16 28.41 1.00 -28.65
C ASN A 16 28.17 1.95 -29.87
N GLY A 17 28.45 3.25 -29.74
CA GLY A 17 28.26 4.25 -30.80
C GLY A 17 26.83 4.72 -31.04
N ARG A 18 25.82 4.09 -30.38
CA ARG A 18 24.41 4.42 -30.53
C ARG A 18 24.02 5.69 -29.78
N HIS A 19 22.86 6.23 -30.09
CA HIS A 19 22.34 7.45 -29.49
C HIS A 19 21.07 7.19 -28.67
N ARG A 20 21.07 7.66 -27.43
CA ARG A 20 19.87 7.59 -26.58
C ARG A 20 19.00 8.82 -26.85
N VAL A 21 17.72 8.58 -27.11
CA VAL A 21 16.69 9.63 -27.14
C VAL A 21 16.49 10.22 -25.74
N ARG A 22 16.44 11.55 -25.65
CA ARG A 22 16.26 12.26 -24.38
C ARG A 22 15.14 13.28 -24.52
N ILE A 23 14.54 13.63 -23.40
CA ILE A 23 13.63 14.78 -23.30
C ILE A 23 14.44 15.91 -22.70
N ALA A 24 14.62 16.98 -23.48
CA ALA A 24 15.23 18.22 -23.02
C ALA A 24 14.18 19.02 -22.24
N VAL A 25 14.56 19.47 -21.08
CA VAL A 25 13.79 20.36 -20.22
C VAL A 25 14.51 21.70 -20.20
N ALA A 26 13.96 22.70 -20.90
CA ALA A 26 14.48 24.06 -20.91
C ALA A 26 13.73 24.90 -19.88
N HIS A 27 14.46 25.42 -18.87
CA HIS A 27 13.90 26.21 -17.79
C HIS A 27 14.92 27.23 -17.25
N ARG A 28 14.53 28.50 -17.11
CA ARG A 28 15.37 29.59 -16.55
C ARG A 28 16.76 29.64 -17.19
N SER A 29 16.82 29.72 -18.54
CA SER A 29 18.04 29.76 -19.35
C SER A 29 18.96 28.54 -19.20
N GLN A 30 18.51 27.48 -18.57
CA GLN A 30 19.21 26.21 -18.46
C GLN A 30 18.46 25.11 -19.20
N THR A 31 19.21 24.20 -19.83
CA THR A 31 18.66 23.00 -20.45
C THR A 31 19.28 21.76 -19.80
N ARG A 32 18.44 20.86 -19.34
CA ARG A 32 18.82 19.55 -18.79
C ARG A 32 18.06 18.45 -19.51
N TYR A 33 18.49 17.21 -19.34
CA TYR A 33 18.00 16.10 -20.13
C TYR A 33 17.51 14.95 -19.24
N ILE A 34 16.30 14.46 -19.52
CA ILE A 34 15.79 13.21 -18.96
C ILE A 34 16.06 12.11 -19.99
N SER A 35 16.74 11.04 -19.60
CA SER A 35 17.03 9.90 -20.45
C SER A 35 15.79 9.02 -20.63
N THR A 36 15.50 8.61 -21.86
CA THR A 36 14.46 7.63 -22.17
C THR A 36 15.07 6.23 -22.35
N GLN A 37 14.22 5.23 -22.46
CA GLN A 37 14.64 3.85 -22.80
C GLN A 37 14.99 3.67 -24.28
N PHE A 38 14.61 4.60 -25.16
CA PHE A 38 14.76 4.46 -26.59
C PHE A 38 16.18 4.80 -27.04
N ILE A 39 16.75 3.89 -27.85
CA ILE A 39 18.11 4.00 -28.40
C ILE A 39 17.99 3.89 -29.90
N LEU A 40 18.66 4.78 -30.61
CA LEU A 40 18.74 4.83 -32.08
C LEU A 40 20.18 4.53 -32.55
N ASP A 41 20.32 3.87 -33.66
CA ASP A 41 21.64 3.50 -34.21
C ASP A 41 22.41 4.71 -34.70
N SER A 42 21.72 5.71 -35.24
CA SER A 42 22.32 6.94 -35.78
C SER A 42 21.52 8.18 -35.43
N ALA A 43 22.20 9.31 -35.27
CA ALA A 43 21.55 10.60 -35.05
C ALA A 43 20.62 11.01 -36.23
N ASN A 44 20.91 10.54 -37.44
CA ASN A 44 20.10 10.80 -38.64
C ASN A 44 18.71 10.14 -38.61
N GLN A 45 18.49 9.21 -37.69
CA GLN A 45 17.18 8.60 -37.44
C GLN A 45 16.23 9.52 -36.67
N MET A 46 16.67 10.74 -36.36
CA MET A 46 15.82 11.72 -35.68
C MET A 46 15.81 13.04 -36.48
N LYS A 47 14.59 13.56 -36.75
CA LYS A 47 14.39 14.84 -37.43
C LYS A 47 13.24 15.59 -36.76
N ASN A 48 13.48 16.86 -36.45
CA ASN A 48 12.45 17.75 -35.85
C ASN A 48 11.70 17.13 -34.64
N GLY A 49 12.45 16.50 -33.73
CA GLY A 49 11.84 15.89 -32.52
C GLY A 49 11.07 14.58 -32.78
N ARG A 50 11.19 14.00 -33.96
CA ARG A 50 10.54 12.73 -34.33
C ARG A 50 11.56 11.72 -34.83
N VAL A 51 11.35 10.47 -34.44
CA VAL A 51 12.12 9.34 -34.95
C VAL A 51 11.63 9.05 -36.36
N VAL A 52 12.60 9.00 -37.29
CA VAL A 52 12.41 8.69 -38.71
C VAL A 52 13.40 7.59 -39.11
N LYS A 53 13.14 6.86 -40.19
CA LYS A 53 14.05 5.81 -40.72
C LYS A 53 14.41 4.71 -39.68
N HIS A 54 13.45 4.32 -38.87
CA HIS A 54 13.57 3.21 -37.90
C HIS A 54 12.34 2.29 -38.00
N GLU A 55 12.55 0.98 -37.94
CA GLU A 55 11.48 -0.02 -38.13
C GLU A 55 10.26 0.28 -37.24
N ASN A 56 10.51 0.62 -35.95
CA ASN A 56 9.50 0.91 -34.97
C ASN A 56 9.22 2.40 -34.75
N ALA A 57 9.55 3.27 -35.75
CA ALA A 57 9.43 4.72 -35.59
C ALA A 57 8.04 5.18 -35.13
N ALA A 58 6.98 4.61 -35.67
CA ALA A 58 5.60 4.96 -35.31
C ALA A 58 5.31 4.69 -33.84
N ASN A 59 5.69 3.51 -33.33
CA ASN A 59 5.49 3.11 -31.93
C ASN A 59 6.35 3.96 -30.99
N ILE A 60 7.64 4.15 -31.32
CA ILE A 60 8.54 4.99 -30.52
C ILE A 60 8.00 6.41 -30.42
N ASN A 61 7.55 7.00 -31.50
CA ASN A 61 6.99 8.35 -31.54
C ASN A 61 5.67 8.44 -30.73
N ALA A 62 4.84 7.40 -30.75
CA ALA A 62 3.63 7.35 -29.94
C ALA A 62 3.98 7.31 -28.43
N CYS A 63 4.93 6.47 -28.04
CA CYS A 63 5.41 6.38 -26.66
C CYS A 63 6.06 7.70 -26.19
N LEU A 64 6.89 8.33 -27.03
CA LEU A 64 7.53 9.61 -26.70
C LEU A 64 6.52 10.74 -26.54
N ARG A 65 5.49 10.79 -27.37
CA ARG A 65 4.38 11.77 -27.22
C ARG A 65 3.62 11.56 -25.92
N LYS A 66 3.28 10.30 -25.61
CA LYS A 66 2.63 9.97 -24.32
C LYS A 66 3.48 10.44 -23.14
N LEU A 67 4.78 10.19 -23.19
CA LEU A 67 5.72 10.57 -22.13
C LEU A 67 5.82 12.10 -21.97
N ILE A 68 5.85 12.86 -23.08
CA ILE A 68 5.83 14.33 -23.05
C ILE A 68 4.52 14.83 -22.42
N ASN A 69 3.38 14.32 -22.85
CA ASN A 69 2.08 14.73 -22.31
C ASN A 69 2.01 14.47 -20.79
N GLU A 70 2.52 13.32 -20.31
CA GLU A 70 2.60 13.02 -18.89
C GLU A 70 3.49 14.03 -18.14
N TYR A 71 4.61 14.44 -18.71
CA TYR A 71 5.49 15.44 -18.10
C TYR A 71 4.87 16.84 -18.13
N GLU A 72 4.15 17.21 -19.18
CA GLU A 72 3.43 18.48 -19.29
C GLU A 72 2.30 18.57 -18.27
N GLU A 73 1.56 17.47 -18.05
CA GLU A 73 0.57 17.39 -16.97
C GLU A 73 1.20 17.61 -15.58
N ILE A 74 2.34 16.96 -15.31
CA ILE A 74 3.07 17.15 -14.06
C ILE A 74 3.53 18.60 -13.93
N LEU A 75 4.11 19.17 -14.98
CA LEU A 75 4.53 20.57 -15.00
C LEU A 75 3.38 21.53 -14.74
N SER A 76 2.23 21.31 -15.36
CA SER A 76 1.04 22.17 -15.15
C SER A 76 0.55 22.15 -13.70
N SER A 77 0.78 21.06 -12.97
CA SER A 77 0.41 20.94 -11.55
C SER A 77 1.37 21.66 -10.59
N ILE A 78 2.55 22.07 -11.07
CA ILE A 78 3.55 22.75 -10.24
C ILE A 78 3.33 24.25 -10.24
N HIS A 79 2.74 24.82 -9.18
CA HIS A 79 2.44 26.26 -9.08
C HIS A 79 3.68 27.14 -8.82
N TYR A 80 4.80 26.56 -8.37
CA TYR A 80 6.02 27.28 -7.98
C TYR A 80 7.19 27.08 -8.95
N GLN A 81 6.92 26.84 -10.25
CA GLN A 81 7.96 26.62 -11.27
C GLN A 81 8.98 27.74 -11.33
N SER A 82 8.55 28.99 -11.11
CA SER A 82 9.43 30.16 -11.19
C SER A 82 10.48 30.24 -10.09
N THR A 83 10.35 29.49 -8.99
CA THR A 83 11.26 29.57 -7.85
C THR A 83 12.30 28.46 -7.82
N ILE A 84 12.10 27.35 -8.53
CA ILE A 84 12.98 26.18 -8.53
C ILE A 84 13.95 26.17 -9.69
N SER A 85 15.07 25.51 -9.53
CA SER A 85 16.07 25.31 -10.59
C SER A 85 15.63 24.25 -11.60
N CYS A 86 16.24 24.25 -12.79
CA CYS A 86 15.98 23.24 -13.81
C CYS A 86 16.27 21.81 -13.31
N THR A 87 17.29 21.64 -12.47
CA THR A 87 17.64 20.32 -11.88
C THR A 87 16.57 19.84 -10.91
N GLU A 88 16.12 20.70 -10.01
CA GLU A 88 15.03 20.39 -9.06
C GLU A 88 13.74 20.08 -9.80
N LEU A 89 13.43 20.83 -10.88
CA LEU A 89 12.26 20.59 -11.71
C LEU A 89 12.28 19.18 -12.31
N ILE A 90 13.42 18.74 -12.85
CA ILE A 90 13.59 17.37 -13.36
C ILE A 90 13.39 16.33 -12.27
N HIS A 91 13.93 16.56 -11.07
CA HIS A 91 13.71 15.66 -9.93
C HIS A 91 12.24 15.54 -9.57
N VAL A 92 11.51 16.65 -9.58
CA VAL A 92 10.07 16.65 -9.31
C VAL A 92 9.31 15.87 -10.39
N ILE A 93 9.57 16.18 -11.67
CA ILE A 93 8.93 15.49 -12.81
C ILE A 93 9.18 13.98 -12.74
N THR A 94 10.44 13.58 -12.58
CA THR A 94 10.82 12.15 -12.56
C THR A 94 10.19 11.42 -11.39
N ARG A 95 10.16 12.06 -10.21
CA ARG A 95 9.55 11.50 -9.00
C ARG A 95 8.05 11.33 -9.15
N GLU A 96 7.35 12.34 -9.66
CA GLU A 96 5.89 12.26 -9.84
C GLU A 96 5.51 11.23 -10.91
N GLN A 97 6.31 11.11 -11.97
CA GLN A 97 6.11 10.05 -12.96
C GLN A 97 6.29 8.65 -12.35
N GLN A 98 7.34 8.45 -11.55
CA GLN A 98 7.58 7.17 -10.87
C GLN A 98 6.40 6.79 -9.98
N LYS A 99 5.81 7.74 -9.26
CA LYS A 99 4.60 7.50 -8.45
C LYS A 99 3.43 6.98 -9.28
N LYS A 100 3.23 7.48 -10.50
CA LYS A 100 2.15 7.01 -11.40
C LYS A 100 2.28 5.52 -11.75
N GLY A 101 3.49 4.97 -11.74
CA GLY A 101 3.77 3.56 -12.03
C GLY A 101 3.68 2.61 -10.84
N ILE A 102 3.61 3.11 -9.60
CA ILE A 102 3.55 2.25 -8.41
C ILE A 102 2.14 1.65 -8.27
N THR A 103 2.10 0.32 -8.27
CA THR A 103 0.85 -0.42 -8.18
C THR A 103 0.52 -0.81 -6.74
N PHE A 104 -0.77 -1.09 -6.50
CA PHE A 104 -1.24 -1.57 -5.20
C PHE A 104 -0.53 -2.86 -4.77
N ASN A 105 -0.38 -3.82 -5.68
CA ASN A 105 0.26 -5.10 -5.39
C ASN A 105 1.75 -4.96 -5.03
N THR A 106 2.46 -4.01 -5.66
CA THR A 106 3.86 -3.72 -5.31
C THR A 106 3.98 -3.27 -3.86
N VAL A 107 3.12 -2.35 -3.42
CA VAL A 107 3.11 -1.87 -2.02
C VAL A 107 2.68 -2.95 -1.04
N VAL A 108 1.70 -3.78 -1.42
CA VAL A 108 1.28 -4.93 -0.59
C VAL A 108 2.43 -5.89 -0.35
N LYS A 109 3.17 -6.28 -1.40
CA LYS A 109 4.32 -7.19 -1.30
C LYS A 109 5.39 -6.64 -0.37
N GLU A 110 5.74 -5.37 -0.53
CA GLU A 110 6.73 -4.70 0.33
C GLU A 110 6.28 -4.69 1.80
N TYR A 111 5.02 -4.30 2.05
CA TYR A 111 4.48 -4.27 3.40
C TYR A 111 4.42 -5.65 4.07
N LEU A 112 4.06 -6.68 3.29
CA LEU A 112 4.04 -8.07 3.77
C LEU A 112 5.45 -8.59 4.08
N SER A 113 6.45 -8.27 3.25
CA SER A 113 7.85 -8.64 3.52
C SER A 113 8.37 -8.01 4.83
N MET A 114 7.99 -6.77 5.13
CA MET A 114 8.31 -6.15 6.42
C MET A 114 7.68 -6.91 7.59
N MET A 115 6.42 -7.37 7.44
CA MET A 115 5.76 -8.16 8.49
C MET A 115 6.39 -9.53 8.71
N GLU A 116 6.93 -10.14 7.66
CA GLU A 116 7.67 -11.40 7.76
C GLU A 116 8.97 -11.20 8.54
N ALA A 117 9.71 -10.13 8.26
CA ALA A 117 10.92 -9.77 9.01
C ALA A 117 10.64 -9.55 10.51
N ASP A 118 9.46 -9.02 10.85
CA ASP A 118 9.00 -8.79 12.23
C ASP A 118 8.36 -10.04 12.89
N ASP A 119 8.39 -11.23 12.26
CA ASP A 119 7.72 -12.48 12.70
C ASP A 119 6.21 -12.34 12.98
N ARG A 120 5.53 -11.43 12.28
CA ARG A 120 4.10 -11.13 12.45
C ARG A 120 3.20 -12.04 11.59
N LYS A 121 3.43 -13.35 11.61
CA LYS A 121 2.77 -14.36 10.75
C LYS A 121 1.26 -14.30 10.71
N LYS A 122 0.60 -14.13 11.89
CA LYS A 122 -0.88 -14.04 11.95
C LYS A 122 -1.41 -12.80 11.25
N SER A 123 -0.76 -11.67 11.48
CA SER A 123 -1.12 -10.40 10.81
C SER A 123 -0.86 -10.49 9.32
N HIS A 124 0.31 -10.99 8.89
CA HIS A 124 0.65 -11.22 7.50
C HIS A 124 -0.44 -11.98 6.74
N LYS A 125 -0.89 -13.13 7.29
CA LYS A 125 -1.97 -13.93 6.67
C LYS A 125 -3.25 -13.11 6.49
N LEU A 126 -3.64 -12.32 7.48
CA LEU A 126 -4.86 -11.52 7.44
C LEU A 126 -4.77 -10.39 6.40
N TYR A 127 -3.64 -9.68 6.33
CA TYR A 127 -3.39 -8.66 5.30
C TYR A 127 -3.40 -9.27 3.91
N ASN A 128 -2.74 -10.42 3.71
CA ASN A 128 -2.71 -11.10 2.42
C ASN A 128 -4.12 -11.45 1.93
N ILE A 129 -4.97 -12.01 2.81
CA ILE A 129 -6.38 -12.34 2.47
C ILE A 129 -7.16 -11.07 2.08
N ALA A 130 -7.04 -10.00 2.88
CA ALA A 130 -7.75 -8.75 2.62
C ALA A 130 -7.31 -8.11 1.28
N CYS A 131 -6.00 -8.04 1.03
CA CYS A 131 -5.46 -7.46 -0.19
C CYS A 131 -5.78 -8.30 -1.43
N ALA A 132 -5.71 -9.64 -1.33
CA ALA A 132 -6.10 -10.53 -2.43
C ALA A 132 -7.59 -10.37 -2.78
N LYS A 133 -8.47 -10.25 -1.78
CA LYS A 133 -9.91 -10.01 -2.01
C LYS A 133 -10.13 -8.65 -2.69
N PHE A 134 -9.38 -7.62 -2.30
CA PHE A 134 -9.48 -6.31 -2.92
C PHE A 134 -8.96 -6.30 -4.36
N LEU A 135 -7.81 -6.93 -4.64
CA LEU A 135 -7.28 -7.11 -6.00
C LEU A 135 -8.27 -7.87 -6.90
N LYS A 136 -8.93 -8.91 -6.37
CA LYS A 136 -9.98 -9.63 -7.11
C LYS A 136 -11.16 -8.71 -7.46
N HIS A 137 -11.60 -7.87 -6.53
CA HIS A 137 -12.65 -6.88 -6.76
C HIS A 137 -12.25 -5.87 -7.85
N MET A 138 -11.02 -5.40 -7.82
CA MET A 138 -10.46 -4.47 -8.81
C MET A 138 -10.12 -5.13 -10.15
N LYS A 139 -10.38 -6.44 -10.32
CA LYS A 139 -10.10 -7.24 -11.52
C LYS A 139 -8.62 -7.29 -11.91
N GLY A 140 -7.73 -7.18 -10.94
CA GLY A 140 -6.29 -7.24 -11.13
C GLY A 140 -5.53 -6.16 -10.39
N ASP A 141 -4.23 -6.04 -10.71
CA ASP A 141 -3.38 -5.01 -10.15
C ASP A 141 -3.60 -3.66 -10.84
N PHE A 142 -3.44 -2.59 -10.11
CA PHE A 142 -3.75 -1.24 -10.59
C PHE A 142 -2.79 -0.20 -9.99
N PRO A 143 -2.50 0.91 -10.72
CA PRO A 143 -1.74 2.03 -10.20
C PRO A 143 -2.47 2.70 -9.01
N LEU A 144 -1.77 2.95 -7.92
CA LEU A 144 -2.36 3.55 -6.71
C LEU A 144 -3.03 4.91 -6.96
N VAL A 145 -2.52 5.68 -7.91
CA VAL A 145 -3.07 7.00 -8.27
C VAL A 145 -4.50 6.94 -8.83
N GLN A 146 -4.91 5.78 -9.35
CA GLN A 146 -6.26 5.57 -9.90
C GLN A 146 -7.30 5.26 -8.84
N LEU A 147 -6.87 5.00 -7.60
CA LEU A 147 -7.79 4.64 -6.53
C LEU A 147 -8.59 5.85 -6.04
N SER A 148 -9.89 5.71 -6.04
CA SER A 148 -10.85 6.74 -5.65
C SER A 148 -11.76 6.28 -4.50
N PRO A 149 -12.49 7.19 -3.83
CA PRO A 149 -13.48 6.83 -2.82
C PRO A 149 -14.57 5.87 -3.32
N THR A 150 -14.94 5.97 -4.60
CA THR A 150 -15.96 5.09 -5.21
C THR A 150 -15.54 3.63 -5.25
N HIS A 151 -14.25 3.35 -5.46
CA HIS A 151 -13.73 1.97 -5.42
C HIS A 151 -13.84 1.36 -4.02
N ILE A 152 -13.59 2.15 -2.97
CA ILE A 152 -13.72 1.70 -1.57
C ILE A 152 -15.18 1.42 -1.23
N GLN A 153 -16.09 2.30 -1.66
CA GLN A 153 -17.52 2.12 -1.46
C GLN A 153 -18.01 0.85 -2.19
N SER A 154 -17.69 0.71 -3.47
CA SER A 154 -18.06 -0.48 -4.27
C SER A 154 -17.53 -1.79 -3.65
N PHE A 155 -16.31 -1.78 -3.14
CA PHE A 155 -15.75 -2.97 -2.45
C PHE A 155 -16.53 -3.30 -1.18
N ALA A 156 -16.91 -2.31 -0.39
CA ALA A 156 -17.75 -2.52 0.80
C ALA A 156 -19.12 -3.08 0.43
N ASP A 157 -19.76 -2.55 -0.61
CA ASP A 157 -21.10 -2.96 -1.08
C ASP A 157 -21.09 -4.40 -1.60
N VAL A 158 -20.05 -4.79 -2.34
CA VAL A 158 -19.87 -6.18 -2.81
C VAL A 158 -19.71 -7.14 -1.61
N MET A 159 -18.88 -6.79 -0.62
CA MET A 159 -18.73 -7.64 0.57
C MET A 159 -20.04 -7.77 1.36
N LYS A 160 -20.86 -6.72 1.39
CA LYS A 160 -22.19 -6.75 2.01
C LYS A 160 -23.15 -7.66 1.23
N ALA A 161 -23.14 -7.56 -0.09
CA ALA A 161 -23.93 -8.43 -0.98
C ALA A 161 -23.52 -9.91 -0.88
N GLU A 162 -22.24 -10.20 -0.62
CA GLU A 162 -21.73 -11.54 -0.33
C GLU A 162 -22.13 -12.06 1.07
N GLY A 163 -22.86 -11.29 1.87
CA GLY A 163 -23.34 -11.68 3.19
C GLY A 163 -22.31 -11.57 4.31
N LEU A 164 -21.20 -10.84 4.12
CA LEU A 164 -20.22 -10.64 5.17
C LEU A 164 -20.80 -9.75 6.29
N LYS A 165 -20.48 -10.11 7.53
CA LYS A 165 -20.84 -9.29 8.71
C LYS A 165 -20.10 -7.95 8.67
N GLU A 166 -20.73 -6.88 9.14
CA GLU A 166 -20.14 -5.54 9.19
C GLU A 166 -18.79 -5.49 9.90
N THR A 167 -18.60 -6.31 10.92
CA THR A 167 -17.31 -6.47 11.61
C THR A 167 -16.21 -6.97 10.68
N SER A 168 -16.51 -7.94 9.81
CA SER A 168 -15.56 -8.49 8.85
C SER A 168 -15.24 -7.47 7.75
N ILE A 169 -16.25 -6.78 7.25
CA ILE A 169 -16.09 -5.69 6.27
C ILE A 169 -15.18 -4.60 6.84
N ARG A 170 -15.45 -4.17 8.08
CA ARG A 170 -14.62 -3.18 8.78
C ARG A 170 -13.17 -3.63 8.91
N ILE A 171 -12.92 -4.90 9.25
CA ILE A 171 -11.56 -5.45 9.34
C ILE A 171 -10.86 -5.33 7.99
N TYR A 172 -11.45 -5.84 6.91
CA TYR A 172 -10.83 -5.78 5.59
C TYR A 172 -10.53 -4.34 5.14
N LEU A 173 -11.50 -3.45 5.29
CA LEU A 173 -11.31 -2.05 4.93
C LEU A 173 -10.24 -1.35 5.78
N THR A 174 -10.15 -1.69 7.06
CA THR A 174 -9.09 -1.16 7.94
C THR A 174 -7.71 -1.60 7.46
N LEU A 175 -7.56 -2.86 7.06
CA LEU A 175 -6.29 -3.38 6.54
C LEU A 175 -5.88 -2.71 5.23
N ILE A 176 -6.83 -2.53 4.30
CA ILE A 176 -6.59 -1.77 3.06
C ILE A 176 -6.19 -0.33 3.38
N LYS A 177 -6.89 0.34 4.30
CA LYS A 177 -6.56 1.71 4.73
C LYS A 177 -5.13 1.81 5.26
N VAL A 178 -4.67 0.82 6.01
CA VAL A 178 -3.29 0.78 6.51
C VAL A 178 -2.28 0.71 5.35
N ILE A 179 -2.50 -0.14 4.35
CA ILE A 179 -1.64 -0.22 3.16
C ILE A 179 -1.59 1.13 2.42
N LEU A 180 -2.73 1.78 2.22
CA LEU A 180 -2.78 3.09 1.54
C LEU A 180 -2.09 4.19 2.36
N ASN A 181 -2.24 4.18 3.67
CA ASN A 181 -1.52 5.10 4.56
C ASN A 181 -0.01 4.84 4.55
N TYR A 182 0.41 3.57 4.50
CA TYR A 182 1.81 3.20 4.31
C TYR A 182 2.36 3.74 3.00
N ALA A 183 1.66 3.51 1.87
CA ALA A 183 2.04 4.05 0.57
C ALA A 183 2.19 5.58 0.57
N ARG A 184 1.29 6.28 1.26
CA ARG A 184 1.37 7.74 1.44
C ARG A 184 2.57 8.14 2.30
N LYS A 185 2.83 7.44 3.40
CA LYS A 185 3.97 7.70 4.30
C LYS A 185 5.31 7.50 3.58
N MET A 186 5.41 6.47 2.74
CA MET A 186 6.58 6.20 1.90
C MET A 186 6.66 7.12 0.66
N ASN A 187 5.67 8.01 0.50
CA ASN A 187 5.58 8.94 -0.61
C ASN A 187 5.49 8.28 -2.00
N TYR A 188 4.91 7.07 -2.05
CA TYR A 188 4.62 6.33 -3.29
C TYR A 188 3.41 6.88 -4.03
N VAL A 189 2.51 7.57 -3.34
CA VAL A 189 1.31 8.18 -3.92
C VAL A 189 0.95 9.47 -3.19
N THR A 190 0.43 10.43 -3.95
CA THR A 190 -0.20 11.64 -3.42
C THR A 190 -1.65 11.65 -3.93
N TYR A 191 -2.61 11.62 -3.02
CA TYR A 191 -4.03 11.71 -3.36
C TYR A 191 -4.51 13.16 -3.21
N LEU A 192 -5.21 13.68 -4.22
CA LEU A 192 -5.97 14.92 -4.08
C LEU A 192 -7.06 14.75 -3.02
N VAL A 193 -7.77 13.64 -3.07
CA VAL A 193 -8.77 13.22 -2.09
C VAL A 193 -8.44 11.82 -1.65
N HIS A 194 -8.14 11.63 -0.36
CA HIS A 194 -7.80 10.31 0.16
C HIS A 194 -8.98 9.33 -0.01
N PRO A 195 -8.78 8.10 -0.54
CA PRO A 195 -9.87 7.17 -0.85
C PRO A 195 -10.84 6.88 0.30
N PHE A 196 -10.39 7.03 1.54
CA PHE A 196 -11.21 6.81 2.74
C PHE A 196 -11.77 8.08 3.38
N VAL A 197 -11.56 9.29 2.79
CA VAL A 197 -11.96 10.55 3.46
C VAL A 197 -13.47 10.69 3.62
N LEU A 198 -14.23 10.26 2.60
CA LEU A 198 -15.70 10.33 2.60
C LEU A 198 -16.35 9.00 3.03
N PHE A 199 -15.56 7.96 3.29
CA PHE A 199 -16.09 6.64 3.61
C PHE A 199 -16.37 6.50 5.11
N LYS A 200 -17.62 6.21 5.46
CA LYS A 200 -18.01 5.87 6.84
C LYS A 200 -17.75 4.39 7.08
N MET A 201 -16.80 4.09 7.97
CA MET A 201 -16.51 2.70 8.35
C MET A 201 -17.76 2.06 8.99
N PRO A 202 -18.11 0.81 8.62
CA PRO A 202 -19.20 0.09 9.26
C PRO A 202 -19.00 0.03 10.77
N VAL A 203 -20.09 0.20 11.52
CA VAL A 203 -20.07 0.06 12.99
C VAL A 203 -20.35 -1.39 13.31
N SER A 204 -19.43 -2.03 14.04
CA SER A 204 -19.70 -3.38 14.54
C SER A 204 -20.63 -3.29 15.74
N ASN A 205 -21.71 -4.08 15.73
CA ASN A 205 -22.50 -4.27 16.93
C ASN A 205 -21.62 -4.87 18.02
N ILE A 206 -21.48 -4.16 19.12
CA ILE A 206 -20.77 -4.65 20.30
C ILE A 206 -21.62 -5.80 20.83
N ARG A 207 -21.03 -6.98 20.93
CA ARG A 207 -21.65 -8.07 21.69
C ARG A 207 -21.31 -7.84 23.15
N GLU A 208 -22.28 -7.53 23.92
CA GLU A 208 -22.19 -7.63 25.38
C GLU A 208 -22.18 -9.12 25.73
N LEU A 209 -21.03 -9.63 26.11
CA LEU A 209 -20.79 -11.02 26.49
C LEU A 209 -20.37 -11.08 27.96
N ASP A 210 -20.98 -10.21 28.76
CA ASP A 210 -20.83 -10.23 30.20
C ASP A 210 -21.66 -11.36 30.79
N LEU A 211 -21.15 -11.94 31.86
CA LEU A 211 -21.83 -12.95 32.65
C LEU A 211 -22.21 -12.31 33.97
N SER A 212 -23.45 -12.53 34.40
CA SER A 212 -23.88 -12.21 35.74
C SER A 212 -23.15 -13.08 36.78
N VAL A 213 -23.10 -12.60 38.01
CA VAL A 213 -22.48 -13.36 39.11
C VAL A 213 -23.14 -14.73 39.31
N ASP A 214 -24.45 -14.84 39.09
CA ASP A 214 -25.17 -16.09 39.23
C ASP A 214 -24.89 -17.08 38.10
N GLU A 215 -24.65 -16.57 36.86
CA GLU A 215 -24.19 -17.42 35.76
C GLU A 215 -22.76 -17.92 35.99
N LEU A 216 -21.88 -17.08 36.54
CA LEU A 216 -20.54 -17.50 36.97
C LEU A 216 -20.57 -18.59 38.04
N LYS A 217 -21.44 -18.47 39.04
CA LYS A 217 -21.66 -19.52 40.07
C LYS A 217 -22.14 -20.82 39.41
N LYS A 218 -23.11 -20.74 38.46
CA LYS A 218 -23.59 -21.93 37.74
C LYS A 218 -22.45 -22.62 36.97
N ILE A 219 -21.59 -21.85 36.29
CA ILE A 219 -20.42 -22.40 35.58
C ILE A 219 -19.46 -23.06 36.59
N ARG A 220 -19.19 -22.43 37.72
CA ARG A 220 -18.28 -22.94 38.74
C ARG A 220 -18.79 -24.27 39.33
N ASP A 221 -20.05 -24.34 39.64
CA ASP A 221 -20.64 -25.41 40.45
C ASP A 221 -21.25 -26.54 39.60
N VAL A 222 -21.25 -26.42 38.27
CA VAL A 222 -21.79 -27.43 37.36
C VAL A 222 -21.07 -28.77 37.51
N LYS A 223 -21.84 -29.85 37.65
CA LYS A 223 -21.31 -31.21 37.67
C LYS A 223 -20.97 -31.64 36.24
N LEU A 224 -19.72 -31.91 35.97
CA LEU A 224 -19.19 -32.33 34.67
C LEU A 224 -18.57 -33.73 34.79
N PHE A 225 -18.77 -34.55 33.73
CA PHE A 225 -18.30 -35.96 33.75
C PHE A 225 -17.10 -36.16 32.81
N LYS A 226 -16.94 -35.30 31.79
CA LYS A 226 -15.83 -35.43 30.84
C LYS A 226 -14.65 -34.57 31.29
N SER A 227 -13.46 -35.17 31.37
CA SER A 227 -12.23 -34.50 31.79
C SER A 227 -11.95 -33.21 31.00
N VAL A 228 -12.21 -33.20 29.69
CA VAL A 228 -12.04 -32.01 28.82
C VAL A 228 -12.96 -30.86 29.24
N HIS A 229 -14.22 -31.15 29.66
CA HIS A 229 -15.16 -30.13 30.13
C HIS A 229 -14.77 -29.59 31.50
N ILE A 230 -14.27 -30.48 32.38
CA ILE A 230 -13.76 -30.10 33.70
C ILE A 230 -12.58 -29.14 33.52
N MET A 231 -11.61 -29.53 32.70
CA MET A 231 -10.44 -28.70 32.38
C MET A 231 -10.85 -27.35 31.80
N ALA A 232 -11.78 -27.31 30.83
CA ALA A 232 -12.25 -26.07 30.22
C ALA A 232 -12.90 -25.12 31.23
N ARG A 233 -13.74 -25.65 32.14
CA ARG A 233 -14.33 -24.89 33.26
C ARG A 233 -13.24 -24.35 34.18
N ASP A 234 -12.29 -25.18 34.58
CA ASP A 234 -11.27 -24.80 35.55
C ASP A 234 -10.32 -23.73 34.95
N ILE A 235 -9.95 -23.86 33.70
CA ILE A 235 -9.18 -22.82 32.97
C ILE A 235 -10.00 -21.54 32.90
N PHE A 236 -11.28 -21.60 32.55
CA PHE A 236 -12.16 -20.43 32.49
C PHE A 236 -12.23 -19.72 33.85
N MET A 237 -12.48 -20.46 34.92
CA MET A 237 -12.54 -19.90 36.27
C MET A 237 -11.20 -19.35 36.74
N LEU A 238 -10.08 -20.01 36.40
CA LEU A 238 -8.74 -19.52 36.70
C LEU A 238 -8.46 -18.18 35.97
N THR A 239 -8.77 -18.08 34.66
CA THR A 239 -8.62 -16.81 33.93
C THR A 239 -9.47 -15.70 34.50
N TYR A 240 -10.69 -16.02 34.97
CA TYR A 240 -11.59 -15.07 35.65
C TYR A 240 -10.97 -14.56 36.95
N TYR A 241 -10.52 -15.45 37.84
CA TYR A 241 -9.89 -15.06 39.10
C TYR A 241 -8.58 -14.29 38.93
N LEU A 242 -7.86 -14.50 37.83
CA LEU A 242 -6.66 -13.77 37.49
C LEU A 242 -6.94 -12.46 36.71
N GLY A 243 -8.18 -11.92 36.79
CA GLY A 243 -8.54 -10.63 36.19
C GLY A 243 -8.62 -10.63 34.66
N GLY A 244 -8.94 -11.78 34.06
CA GLY A 244 -9.10 -11.90 32.61
C GLY A 244 -7.79 -12.04 31.85
N ILE A 245 -6.80 -12.69 32.43
CA ILE A 245 -5.54 -13.00 31.74
C ILE A 245 -5.80 -13.75 30.43
N ASN A 246 -5.07 -13.40 29.37
CA ASN A 246 -5.20 -14.12 28.12
C ASN A 246 -4.68 -15.57 28.28
N LEU A 247 -5.41 -16.53 27.71
CA LEU A 247 -5.07 -17.95 27.83
C LEU A 247 -3.62 -18.25 27.40
N ARG A 248 -3.11 -17.61 26.37
CA ARG A 248 -1.71 -17.76 25.94
C ARG A 248 -0.75 -17.28 27.01
N ASP A 249 -1.02 -16.11 27.60
CA ASP A 249 -0.16 -15.55 28.64
C ASP A 249 -0.19 -16.43 29.89
N LEU A 250 -1.35 -17.04 30.20
CA LEU A 250 -1.51 -18.00 31.28
C LEU A 250 -0.70 -19.29 31.04
N MET A 251 -0.74 -19.83 29.81
CA MET A 251 -0.02 -21.06 29.44
C MET A 251 1.49 -20.89 29.35
N GLU A 252 1.95 -19.67 29.05
CA GLU A 252 3.39 -19.33 28.98
C GLU A 252 3.95 -18.87 30.35
N TYR A 253 3.09 -18.72 31.37
CA TYR A 253 3.51 -18.24 32.69
C TYR A 253 4.21 -19.33 33.51
N ASP A 254 5.35 -18.96 34.07
CA ASP A 254 6.11 -19.84 34.97
C ASP A 254 5.64 -19.68 36.42
N PHE A 255 4.80 -20.60 36.88
CA PHE A 255 4.22 -20.61 38.23
C PHE A 255 5.25 -20.93 39.33
N THR A 256 6.47 -21.30 39.00
CA THR A 256 7.52 -21.59 40.02
C THR A 256 8.17 -20.31 40.56
N LYS A 257 7.91 -19.17 39.99
CA LYS A 257 8.53 -17.88 40.32
C LYS A 257 7.75 -17.09 41.40
N GLY A 258 7.67 -17.60 42.60
CA GLY A 258 7.16 -16.90 43.78
C GLY A 258 5.64 -16.79 43.85
N ASN A 259 5.14 -16.09 44.92
CA ASN A 259 3.72 -16.05 45.28
C ASN A 259 2.94 -14.89 44.59
N CYS A 260 3.59 -14.07 43.77
CA CYS A 260 2.96 -12.95 43.11
C CYS A 260 3.10 -13.08 41.59
N MET A 261 1.97 -13.12 40.88
CA MET A 261 1.96 -13.22 39.44
C MET A 261 2.28 -11.85 38.78
N ARG A 262 3.47 -11.72 38.20
CA ARG A 262 3.87 -10.57 37.40
C ARG A 262 4.16 -11.03 35.97
N TYR A 263 3.44 -10.49 35.02
CA TYR A 263 3.65 -10.83 33.61
C TYR A 263 3.51 -9.60 32.70
N ILE A 264 4.26 -9.64 31.58
CA ILE A 264 4.08 -8.69 30.47
C ILE A 264 3.28 -9.42 29.42
N ARG A 265 2.19 -8.83 28.98
CA ARG A 265 1.32 -9.44 27.97
C ARG A 265 2.09 -9.75 26.70
N HIS A 266 2.03 -10.99 26.20
CA HIS A 266 2.74 -11.44 25.03
C HIS A 266 2.54 -10.52 23.80
N LYS A 267 1.32 -10.01 23.61
CA LYS A 267 0.98 -9.11 22.49
C LYS A 267 1.67 -7.74 22.57
N THR A 268 2.10 -7.31 23.74
CA THR A 268 2.70 -6.00 24.01
C THR A 268 4.17 -6.07 24.43
N ARG A 269 4.76 -7.27 24.40
CA ARG A 269 6.22 -7.46 24.51
C ARG A 269 6.84 -6.95 23.23
N ASN A 270 7.27 -5.71 23.21
CA ASN A 270 8.19 -5.12 22.23
C ASN A 270 9.35 -4.53 23.00
#